data_04e1d73750649acf9a60aebe69d86dda
#
_entry.id   04e1d73750649acf9a60aebe69d86dda
#
_cell.length_a   1.000
_cell.length_b   1.000
_cell.length_c   1.000
_cell.angle_alpha   90.00
_cell.angle_beta   90.00
_cell.angle_gamma   90.00
#
_symmetry.space_group_name_H-M   'P 1'
#
loop_
_entity.id
_entity.type
_entity.pdbx_description
1 polymer ?
#
loop_
_entity_poly.entity_id
_entity_poly.type
_entity_poly.pdbx_seq_one_letter_code
_entity_poly.pdbx_strand_id
1 'polypeptide(L)'
;MKIGIIVQARLGSNRLPGKTLMPIDSHGNVLEYVINQIKHNKHIKKIIVATTNNSEDDKIIPVTKKLQVDHFRGNSDDVLDRYYQCAKLFSLGIIVRITADNPLTDPQILDGAIEKFFHESPNYLSNVIERTFPFGTEIEIFDFSTLHSVWKNAKLPSEREHVTTYIRNNQQKFKISHIKYKKNISNLRWT
;
A
#
# COMPACT_ATOMS: atom_id res chain seq x y z
N MET A 1 -17.01 3.72 -9.54
CA MET A 1 -15.84 4.45 -8.99
C MET A 1 -14.60 3.63 -9.27
N LYS A 2 -13.49 4.26 -9.77
CA LYS A 2 -12.28 3.51 -10.15
C LYS A 2 -11.50 3.09 -8.93
N ILE A 3 -11.21 1.79 -8.77
CA ILE A 3 -10.37 1.23 -7.71
C ILE A 3 -8.97 0.93 -8.25
N GLY A 4 -7.92 1.17 -7.45
CA GLY A 4 -6.54 0.86 -7.81
C GLY A 4 -5.67 0.48 -6.62
N ILE A 5 -4.67 -0.35 -6.87
CA ILE A 5 -3.63 -0.67 -5.89
C ILE A 5 -2.46 0.30 -6.09
N ILE A 6 -2.08 1.01 -5.04
CA ILE A 6 -0.83 1.80 -5.01
C ILE A 6 0.19 1.02 -4.17
N VAL A 7 1.25 0.59 -4.83
CA VAL A 7 2.40 -0.08 -4.20
C VAL A 7 3.48 0.96 -3.93
N GLN A 8 3.69 1.28 -2.67
CA GLN A 8 4.74 2.20 -2.23
C GLN A 8 6.10 1.52 -2.30
N ALA A 9 7.05 2.06 -3.07
CA ALA A 9 8.38 1.51 -3.29
C ALA A 9 9.46 2.59 -3.24
N ARG A 10 10.59 2.33 -2.56
CA ARG A 10 11.82 3.14 -2.60
C ARG A 10 13.04 2.29 -2.29
N LEU A 11 14.21 2.70 -2.76
CA LEU A 11 15.48 2.01 -2.48
C LEU A 11 16.17 2.53 -1.20
N GLY A 12 15.95 3.81 -0.86
CA GLY A 12 16.50 4.46 0.31
C GLY A 12 15.92 3.96 1.64
N SER A 13 16.17 2.70 1.98
CA SER A 13 15.79 2.11 3.27
C SER A 13 16.96 2.23 4.25
N ASN A 14 16.74 2.84 5.43
CA ASN A 14 17.79 2.98 6.45
C ASN A 14 18.26 1.63 7.04
N ARG A 15 17.36 0.65 7.15
CA ARG A 15 17.64 -0.67 7.74
C ARG A 15 18.28 -1.64 6.74
N LEU A 16 17.80 -1.63 5.51
CA LEU A 16 18.27 -2.52 4.44
C LEU A 16 18.18 -1.77 3.10
N PRO A 17 19.22 -1.00 2.71
CA PRO A 17 19.24 -0.27 1.45
C PRO A 17 19.04 -1.19 0.25
N GLY A 18 18.23 -0.76 -0.71
CA GLY A 18 17.95 -1.54 -1.91
C GLY A 18 17.02 -2.75 -1.73
N LYS A 19 16.46 -3.00 -0.53
CA LYS A 19 15.61 -4.16 -0.23
C LYS A 19 14.55 -4.43 -1.30
N THR A 20 13.91 -3.40 -1.79
CA THR A 20 12.85 -3.48 -2.80
C THR A 20 13.26 -4.23 -4.07
N LEU A 21 14.53 -4.13 -4.48
CA LEU A 21 15.07 -4.79 -5.66
C LEU A 21 16.04 -5.93 -5.33
N MET A 22 16.16 -6.33 -4.06
CA MET A 22 16.95 -7.50 -3.69
C MET A 22 16.34 -8.76 -4.29
N PRO A 23 17.16 -9.64 -4.92
CA PRO A 23 16.68 -10.91 -5.42
C PRO A 23 16.20 -11.78 -4.25
N ILE A 24 15.05 -12.43 -4.42
CA ILE A 24 14.58 -13.48 -3.51
C ILE A 24 15.15 -14.82 -3.97
N ASP A 25 15.09 -15.07 -5.28
CA ASP A 25 15.59 -16.28 -5.92
C ASP A 25 15.93 -16.01 -7.40
N SER A 26 16.08 -17.07 -8.19
CA SER A 26 16.33 -17.00 -9.64
C SER A 26 15.15 -16.41 -10.45
N HIS A 27 13.96 -16.26 -9.85
CA HIS A 27 12.73 -15.85 -10.56
C HIS A 27 12.42 -14.36 -10.38
N GLY A 28 12.98 -13.70 -9.36
CA GLY A 28 12.71 -12.28 -9.19
C GLY A 28 13.20 -11.63 -7.91
N ASN A 29 12.99 -10.32 -7.85
CA ASN A 29 13.25 -9.47 -6.69
C ASN A 29 11.97 -9.26 -5.85
N VAL A 30 12.13 -8.64 -4.69
CA VAL A 30 11.03 -8.40 -3.73
C VAL A 30 9.84 -7.70 -4.38
N LEU A 31 10.07 -6.64 -5.16
CA LEU A 31 8.99 -5.91 -5.84
C LEU A 31 8.25 -6.76 -6.86
N GLU A 32 8.98 -7.58 -7.62
CA GLU A 32 8.39 -8.50 -8.60
C GLU A 32 7.47 -9.51 -7.91
N TYR A 33 7.89 -10.05 -6.76
CA TYR A 33 7.05 -10.94 -5.96
C TYR A 33 5.77 -10.25 -5.48
N VAL A 34 5.88 -9.06 -4.88
CA VAL A 34 4.70 -8.28 -4.45
C VAL A 34 3.73 -8.07 -5.60
N ILE A 35 4.22 -7.57 -6.75
CA ILE A 35 3.37 -7.27 -7.91
C ILE A 35 2.74 -8.55 -8.47
N ASN A 36 3.49 -9.64 -8.58
CA ASN A 36 2.96 -10.90 -9.09
C ASN A 36 1.87 -11.47 -8.16
N GLN A 37 2.07 -11.43 -6.83
CA GLN A 37 1.03 -11.85 -5.89
C GLN A 37 -0.25 -11.03 -6.02
N ILE A 38 -0.16 -9.71 -6.00
CA ILE A 38 -1.35 -8.85 -6.07
C ILE A 38 -2.05 -8.89 -7.43
N LYS A 39 -1.38 -9.29 -8.52
CA LYS A 39 -2.01 -9.51 -9.83
C LYS A 39 -3.02 -10.66 -9.85
N HIS A 40 -2.90 -11.60 -8.93
CA HIS A 40 -3.84 -12.73 -8.81
C HIS A 40 -5.19 -12.32 -8.19
N ASN A 41 -5.33 -11.07 -7.68
CA ASN A 41 -6.63 -10.59 -7.21
C ASN A 41 -7.66 -10.52 -8.35
N LYS A 42 -8.94 -10.71 -8.00
CA LYS A 42 -10.05 -10.78 -8.96
C LYS A 42 -10.65 -9.42 -9.30
N HIS A 43 -10.52 -8.44 -8.40
CA HIS A 43 -11.30 -7.19 -8.44
C HIS A 43 -10.56 -6.01 -9.07
N ILE A 44 -9.22 -5.96 -8.98
CA ILE A 44 -8.44 -4.78 -9.35
C ILE A 44 -7.43 -5.12 -10.44
N LYS A 45 -7.51 -4.41 -11.56
CA LYS A 45 -6.54 -4.53 -12.67
C LYS A 45 -5.59 -3.33 -12.75
N LYS A 46 -5.89 -2.23 -12.04
CA LYS A 46 -5.04 -1.04 -12.01
C LYS A 46 -4.06 -1.12 -10.84
N ILE A 47 -2.80 -1.37 -11.15
CA ILE A 47 -1.68 -1.41 -10.19
C ILE A 47 -0.71 -0.30 -10.56
N ILE A 48 -0.32 0.52 -9.58
CA ILE A 48 0.61 1.63 -9.75
C ILE A 48 1.72 1.50 -8.70
N VAL A 49 2.96 1.51 -9.12
CA VAL A 49 4.11 1.61 -8.22
C VAL A 49 4.42 3.09 -7.97
N ALA A 50 4.20 3.55 -6.74
CA ALA A 50 4.47 4.92 -6.33
C ALA A 50 5.87 5.03 -5.70
N THR A 51 6.83 5.52 -6.48
CA THR A 51 8.23 5.70 -6.08
C THR A 51 8.61 7.18 -5.91
N THR A 52 9.86 7.47 -5.57
CA THR A 52 10.31 8.84 -5.31
C THR A 52 10.92 9.50 -6.56
N ASN A 53 11.18 10.83 -6.45
CA ASN A 53 11.91 11.58 -7.46
C ASN A 53 13.44 11.44 -7.33
N ASN A 54 13.94 10.69 -6.34
CA ASN A 54 15.36 10.46 -6.18
C ASN A 54 15.93 9.63 -7.32
N SER A 55 17.11 9.95 -7.81
CA SER A 55 17.74 9.26 -8.94
C SER A 55 18.05 7.78 -8.64
N GLU A 56 18.29 7.41 -7.37
CA GLU A 56 18.49 6.01 -6.99
C GLU A 56 17.27 5.14 -7.32
N ASP A 57 16.06 5.71 -7.25
CA ASP A 57 14.79 5.03 -7.53
C ASP A 57 14.49 4.89 -9.03
N ASP A 58 15.31 5.46 -9.93
CA ASP A 58 15.20 5.24 -11.37
C ASP A 58 15.29 3.76 -11.72
N LYS A 59 16.00 2.97 -10.92
CA LYS A 59 16.13 1.51 -11.06
C LYS A 59 14.79 0.75 -10.88
N ILE A 60 13.79 1.37 -10.26
CA ILE A 60 12.45 0.78 -10.09
C ILE A 60 11.67 0.82 -11.42
N ILE A 61 11.90 1.85 -12.26
CA ILE A 61 11.11 2.06 -13.48
C ILE A 61 11.23 0.92 -14.50
N PRO A 62 12.43 0.39 -14.80
CA PRO A 62 12.53 -0.80 -15.69
C PRO A 62 11.72 -2.00 -15.18
N VAL A 63 11.67 -2.21 -13.85
CA VAL A 63 10.91 -3.30 -13.24
C VAL A 63 9.40 -3.11 -13.46
N THR A 64 8.88 -1.89 -13.28
CA THR A 64 7.45 -1.62 -13.54
C THR A 64 7.08 -1.86 -15.01
N LYS A 65 7.96 -1.48 -15.95
CA LYS A 65 7.79 -1.73 -17.39
C LYS A 65 7.78 -3.24 -17.69
N LYS A 66 8.75 -4.00 -17.17
CA LYS A 66 8.81 -5.46 -17.30
C LYS A 66 7.53 -6.12 -16.81
N LEU A 67 7.01 -5.64 -15.69
CA LEU A 67 5.77 -6.15 -15.08
C LEU A 67 4.49 -5.60 -15.71
N GLN A 68 4.58 -4.70 -16.68
CA GLN A 68 3.41 -4.08 -17.33
C GLN A 68 2.44 -3.42 -16.31
N VAL A 69 2.99 -2.71 -15.32
CA VAL A 69 2.24 -1.91 -14.37
C VAL A 69 2.63 -0.44 -14.50
N ASP A 70 1.70 0.45 -14.12
CA ASP A 70 1.99 1.88 -14.11
C ASP A 70 2.98 2.25 -13.02
N HIS A 71 3.62 3.41 -13.17
CA HIS A 71 4.41 4.02 -12.12
C HIS A 71 4.06 5.49 -11.94
N PHE A 72 4.32 5.99 -10.74
CA PHE A 72 4.22 7.39 -10.37
C PHE A 72 5.47 7.78 -9.59
N ARG A 73 5.98 8.98 -9.83
CA ARG A 73 7.11 9.53 -9.07
C ARG A 73 6.63 10.75 -8.28
N GLY A 74 7.00 10.82 -7.00
CA GLY A 74 6.59 11.92 -6.12
C GLY A 74 7.59 12.19 -5.01
N ASN A 75 7.18 13.00 -4.04
CA ASN A 75 8.04 13.43 -2.94
C ASN A 75 8.64 12.23 -2.16
N SER A 76 9.93 12.29 -1.83
CA SER A 76 10.64 11.26 -1.07
C SER A 76 10.21 11.20 0.39
N ASP A 77 10.02 12.36 1.02
CA ASP A 77 9.81 12.50 2.47
C ASP A 77 8.32 12.55 2.82
N ASP A 78 7.51 13.14 1.94
CA ASP A 78 6.06 13.23 2.08
C ASP A 78 5.36 12.09 1.34
N VAL A 79 5.32 10.92 1.97
CA VAL A 79 4.69 9.73 1.40
C VAL A 79 3.19 9.91 1.24
N LEU A 80 2.53 10.62 2.16
CA LEU A 80 1.10 10.92 2.09
C LEU A 80 0.79 11.79 0.86
N ASP A 81 1.59 12.81 0.58
CA ASP A 81 1.42 13.62 -0.64
C ASP A 81 1.64 12.76 -1.89
N ARG A 82 2.65 11.89 -1.88
CA ARG A 82 2.90 10.96 -2.99
C ARG A 82 1.68 10.07 -3.28
N TYR A 83 1.01 9.55 -2.24
CA TYR A 83 -0.24 8.79 -2.40
C TYR A 83 -1.37 9.65 -2.95
N TYR A 84 -1.53 10.86 -2.42
CA TYR A 84 -2.59 11.79 -2.85
C TYR A 84 -2.42 12.19 -4.32
N GLN A 85 -1.23 12.62 -4.72
CA GLN A 85 -0.96 13.02 -6.11
C GLN A 85 -1.08 11.83 -7.07
N CYS A 86 -0.60 10.65 -6.69
CA CYS A 86 -0.76 9.43 -7.45
C CYS A 86 -2.24 9.09 -7.66
N ALA A 87 -3.02 9.04 -6.59
CA ALA A 87 -4.44 8.73 -6.67
C ALA A 87 -5.22 9.75 -7.52
N LYS A 88 -4.87 11.04 -7.40
CA LYS A 88 -5.46 12.13 -8.20
C LYS A 88 -5.12 11.96 -9.69
N LEU A 89 -3.85 11.74 -10.05
CA LEU A 89 -3.40 11.57 -11.44
C LEU A 89 -4.12 10.40 -12.13
N PHE A 90 -4.25 9.28 -11.44
CA PHE A 90 -4.91 8.09 -11.99
C PHE A 90 -6.43 8.06 -11.79
N SER A 91 -7.01 9.13 -11.23
CA SER A 91 -8.45 9.29 -10.95
C SER A 91 -9.02 8.12 -10.16
N LEU A 92 -8.29 7.68 -9.12
CA LEU A 92 -8.74 6.60 -8.24
C LEU A 92 -9.78 7.13 -7.25
N GLY A 93 -10.91 6.46 -7.18
CA GLY A 93 -11.94 6.74 -6.16
C GLY A 93 -11.77 5.87 -4.91
N ILE A 94 -11.16 4.68 -5.06
CA ILE A 94 -10.79 3.79 -3.96
C ILE A 94 -9.33 3.37 -4.14
N ILE A 95 -8.58 3.42 -3.06
CA ILE A 95 -7.15 3.11 -3.01
C ILE A 95 -6.93 1.89 -2.11
N VAL A 96 -6.26 0.88 -2.63
CA VAL A 96 -5.66 -0.19 -1.84
C VAL A 96 -4.18 0.14 -1.67
N ARG A 97 -3.75 0.26 -0.43
CA ARG A 97 -2.35 0.53 -0.08
C ARG A 97 -1.62 -0.77 0.22
N ILE A 98 -0.55 -1.01 -0.51
CA ILE A 98 0.40 -2.12 -0.29
C ILE A 98 1.81 -1.53 -0.23
N THR A 99 2.69 -2.12 0.56
CA THR A 99 4.11 -1.72 0.59
C THR A 99 4.97 -2.74 -0.16
N ALA A 100 5.98 -2.26 -0.87
CA ALA A 100 6.83 -3.07 -1.74
C ALA A 100 7.73 -4.08 -0.99
N ASP A 101 7.64 -4.11 0.33
CA ASP A 101 8.37 -5.05 1.18
C ASP A 101 7.49 -6.16 1.78
N ASN A 102 6.27 -6.33 1.25
CA ASN A 102 5.32 -7.35 1.66
C ASN A 102 5.14 -8.45 0.58
N PRO A 103 6.17 -9.26 0.28
CA PRO A 103 6.12 -10.25 -0.81
C PRO A 103 5.13 -11.39 -0.58
N LEU A 104 4.65 -11.55 0.65
CA LEU A 104 3.70 -12.59 1.04
C LEU A 104 2.26 -12.08 1.17
N THR A 105 1.92 -10.98 0.49
CA THR A 105 0.53 -10.51 0.40
C THR A 105 -0.34 -11.57 -0.28
N ASP A 106 -1.32 -12.10 0.45
CA ASP A 106 -2.23 -13.14 -0.07
C ASP A 106 -3.35 -12.51 -0.91
N PRO A 107 -3.49 -12.88 -2.19
CA PRO A 107 -4.52 -12.35 -3.07
C PRO A 107 -5.94 -12.72 -2.64
N GLN A 108 -6.18 -13.84 -1.95
CA GLN A 108 -7.51 -14.20 -1.46
C GLN A 108 -7.92 -13.33 -0.27
N ILE A 109 -6.97 -13.01 0.62
CA ILE A 109 -7.21 -12.06 1.73
C ILE A 109 -7.46 -10.66 1.17
N LEU A 110 -6.73 -10.27 0.13
CA LEU A 110 -6.95 -9.01 -0.57
C LEU A 110 -8.35 -8.94 -1.20
N ASP A 111 -8.80 -10.00 -1.87
CA ASP A 111 -10.14 -10.07 -2.46
C ASP A 111 -11.22 -9.94 -1.38
N GLY A 112 -11.12 -10.70 -0.29
CA GLY A 112 -12.06 -10.61 0.82
C GLY A 112 -12.07 -9.23 1.50
N ALA A 113 -10.92 -8.56 1.56
CA ALA A 113 -10.82 -7.19 2.05
C ALA A 113 -11.58 -6.19 1.16
N ILE A 114 -11.45 -6.33 -0.16
CA ILE A 114 -12.12 -5.49 -1.14
C ILE A 114 -13.64 -5.71 -1.09
N GLU A 115 -14.08 -6.95 -1.04
CA GLU A 115 -15.51 -7.31 -0.92
C GLU A 115 -16.11 -6.72 0.36
N LYS A 116 -15.42 -6.87 1.49
CA LYS A 116 -15.83 -6.30 2.76
C LYS A 116 -15.90 -4.76 2.72
N PHE A 117 -14.91 -4.11 2.08
CA PHE A 117 -14.91 -2.66 1.91
C PHE A 117 -16.15 -2.17 1.16
N PHE A 118 -16.53 -2.84 0.08
CA PHE A 118 -17.74 -2.50 -0.68
C PHE A 118 -19.02 -2.76 0.09
N HIS A 119 -19.08 -3.87 0.84
CA HIS A 119 -20.27 -4.23 1.62
C HIS A 119 -20.53 -3.27 2.78
N GLU A 120 -19.49 -2.92 3.54
CA GLU A 120 -19.62 -2.09 4.74
C GLU A 120 -19.49 -0.58 4.48
N SER A 121 -18.93 -0.19 3.34
CA SER A 121 -18.65 1.20 2.96
C SER A 121 -18.01 2.03 4.09
N PRO A 122 -16.86 1.59 4.64
CA PRO A 122 -16.14 2.35 5.64
C PRO A 122 -15.30 3.47 4.99
N ASN A 123 -14.83 4.44 5.79
CA ASN A 123 -13.81 5.39 5.35
C ASN A 123 -12.44 4.69 5.22
N TYR A 124 -12.15 3.74 6.11
CA TYR A 124 -10.89 3.01 6.19
C TYR A 124 -11.11 1.58 6.65
N LEU A 125 -10.53 0.63 5.93
CA LEU A 125 -10.51 -0.78 6.27
C LEU A 125 -9.07 -1.26 6.32
N SER A 126 -8.70 -2.04 7.35
CA SER A 126 -7.36 -2.59 7.44
C SER A 126 -7.25 -3.82 8.35
N ASN A 127 -6.08 -4.50 8.25
CA ASN A 127 -5.63 -5.52 9.18
C ASN A 127 -4.53 -5.03 10.14
N VAL A 128 -4.35 -3.69 10.27
CA VAL A 128 -3.23 -3.14 11.06
C VAL A 128 -3.63 -2.59 12.42
N ILE A 129 -4.86 -2.11 12.61
CA ILE A 129 -5.32 -1.55 13.90
C ILE A 129 -5.59 -2.68 14.89
N GLU A 130 -6.51 -3.58 14.54
CA GLU A 130 -6.79 -4.79 15.31
C GLU A 130 -6.03 -5.98 14.69
N ARG A 131 -4.72 -6.00 14.95
CA ARG A 131 -3.81 -6.92 14.28
C ARG A 131 -3.99 -8.35 14.75
N THR A 132 -4.29 -9.24 13.82
CA THR A 132 -4.27 -10.70 14.00
C THR A 132 -3.38 -11.39 12.96
N PHE A 133 -2.99 -10.69 11.91
CA PHE A 133 -2.09 -11.13 10.86
C PHE A 133 -0.63 -10.84 11.19
N PRO A 134 0.34 -11.57 10.60
CA PRO A 134 1.76 -11.28 10.72
C PRO A 134 2.12 -9.88 10.23
N PHE A 135 3.21 -9.31 10.73
CA PHE A 135 3.84 -8.15 10.10
C PHE A 135 4.38 -8.55 8.72
N GLY A 136 4.16 -7.69 7.72
CA GLY A 136 4.55 -7.97 6.32
C GLY A 136 3.39 -8.47 5.46
N THR A 137 2.15 -8.38 5.96
CA THR A 137 0.93 -8.73 5.21
C THR A 137 -0.13 -7.62 5.31
N GLU A 138 0.32 -6.38 5.47
CA GLU A 138 -0.56 -5.24 5.65
C GLU A 138 -1.37 -4.96 4.39
N ILE A 139 -2.69 -4.85 4.58
CA ILE A 139 -3.67 -4.41 3.59
C ILE A 139 -4.45 -3.25 4.19
N GLU A 140 -4.49 -2.13 3.50
CA GLU A 140 -5.24 -0.95 3.90
C GLU A 140 -6.03 -0.43 2.72
N ILE A 141 -7.33 -0.17 2.91
CA ILE A 141 -8.23 0.31 1.86
C ILE A 141 -8.97 1.55 2.36
N PHE A 142 -9.01 2.59 1.53
CA PHE A 142 -9.72 3.83 1.82
C PHE A 142 -10.19 4.51 0.53
N ASP A 143 -11.22 5.33 0.63
CA ASP A 143 -11.69 6.13 -0.49
C ASP A 143 -10.83 7.41 -0.67
N PHE A 144 -10.96 8.05 -1.85
CA PHE A 144 -10.21 9.25 -2.18
C PHE A 144 -10.60 10.43 -1.29
N SER A 145 -11.85 10.51 -0.83
CA SER A 145 -12.31 11.58 0.05
C SER A 145 -11.63 11.49 1.41
N THR A 146 -11.48 10.29 1.94
CA THR A 146 -10.71 10.02 3.17
C THR A 146 -9.25 10.39 2.98
N LEU A 147 -8.61 9.96 1.89
CA LEU A 147 -7.23 10.33 1.58
C LEU A 147 -7.05 11.85 1.47
N HIS A 148 -7.97 12.54 0.81
CA HIS A 148 -7.95 14.00 0.71
C HIS A 148 -8.07 14.68 2.08
N SER A 149 -9.00 14.22 2.92
CA SER A 149 -9.17 14.73 4.28
C SER A 149 -7.90 14.54 5.12
N VAL A 150 -7.29 13.34 5.07
CA VAL A 150 -6.03 13.03 5.75
C VAL A 150 -4.90 13.93 5.23
N TRP A 151 -4.74 14.04 3.92
CA TRP A 151 -3.73 14.87 3.28
C TRP A 151 -3.80 16.35 3.71
N LYS A 152 -5.04 16.89 3.83
CA LYS A 152 -5.29 18.26 4.25
C LYS A 152 -4.98 18.50 5.74
N ASN A 153 -5.29 17.53 6.60
CA ASN A 153 -5.28 17.70 8.05
C ASN A 153 -4.02 17.14 8.75
N ALA A 154 -3.32 16.16 8.17
CA ALA A 154 -2.09 15.60 8.71
C ALA A 154 -0.95 16.64 8.68
N LYS A 155 -0.39 16.99 9.85
CA LYS A 155 0.64 18.01 10.02
C LYS A 155 1.93 17.47 10.60
N LEU A 156 1.86 16.36 11.33
CA LEU A 156 3.04 15.77 11.97
C LEU A 156 3.90 15.03 10.91
N PRO A 157 5.24 15.11 10.99
CA PRO A 157 6.13 14.36 10.09
C PRO A 157 5.78 12.86 10.01
N SER A 158 5.49 12.23 11.15
CA SER A 158 5.10 10.81 11.20
C SER A 158 3.77 10.50 10.48
N GLU A 159 2.84 11.46 10.43
CA GLU A 159 1.59 11.32 9.69
C GLU A 159 1.80 11.51 8.17
N ARG A 160 2.76 12.35 7.80
CA ARG A 160 3.14 12.56 6.38
C ARG A 160 3.94 11.37 5.85
N GLU A 161 4.82 10.78 6.66
CA GLU A 161 5.61 9.60 6.29
C GLU A 161 4.78 8.31 6.23
N HIS A 162 3.87 8.11 7.19
CA HIS A 162 3.14 6.85 7.36
C HIS A 162 1.67 6.96 6.98
N VAL A 163 1.34 7.52 5.87
CA VAL A 163 0.06 7.71 5.15
C VAL A 163 -1.22 7.61 6.00
N THR A 164 -1.40 6.54 6.78
CA THR A 164 -2.62 6.22 7.54
C THR A 164 -2.51 6.51 9.05
N THR A 165 -1.36 7.04 9.51
CA THR A 165 -1.14 7.36 10.93
C THR A 165 -2.16 8.39 11.45
N TYR A 166 -2.49 9.40 10.65
CA TYR A 166 -3.54 10.36 11.03
C TYR A 166 -4.89 9.67 11.31
N ILE A 167 -5.30 8.69 10.50
CA ILE A 167 -6.53 7.92 10.71
C ILE A 167 -6.46 7.17 12.05
N ARG A 168 -5.34 6.47 12.28
CA ARG A 168 -5.13 5.67 13.50
C ARG A 168 -5.12 6.52 14.77
N ASN A 169 -4.61 7.75 14.69
CA ASN A 169 -4.58 8.69 15.81
C ASN A 169 -5.93 9.40 16.03
N ASN A 170 -6.84 9.38 15.04
CA ASN A 170 -8.11 10.09 15.07
C ASN A 170 -9.28 9.17 14.71
N GLN A 171 -9.30 7.94 15.25
CA GLN A 171 -10.26 6.90 14.85
C GLN A 171 -11.72 7.35 14.97
N GLN A 172 -12.03 8.18 15.94
CA GLN A 172 -13.38 8.72 16.17
C GLN A 172 -13.91 9.60 15.02
N LYS A 173 -13.05 10.05 14.11
CA LYS A 173 -13.43 10.87 12.94
C LYS A 173 -13.78 10.02 11.71
N PHE A 174 -13.55 8.72 11.75
CA PHE A 174 -13.65 7.83 10.59
C PHE A 174 -14.49 6.59 10.91
N LYS A 175 -15.29 6.15 9.94
CA LYS A 175 -15.91 4.83 10.00
C LYS A 175 -14.84 3.80 9.64
N ILE A 176 -14.39 3.03 10.61
CA ILE A 176 -13.30 2.05 10.47
C ILE A 176 -13.86 0.62 10.44
N SER A 177 -13.34 -0.20 9.56
CA SER A 177 -13.59 -1.64 9.51
C SER A 177 -12.27 -2.41 9.59
N HIS A 178 -12.33 -3.65 10.08
CA HIS A 178 -11.16 -4.48 10.33
C HIS A 178 -11.25 -5.82 9.60
N ILE A 179 -10.10 -6.29 9.09
CA ILE A 179 -9.93 -7.66 8.64
C ILE A 179 -9.20 -8.41 9.73
N LYS A 180 -9.76 -9.54 10.15
CA LYS A 180 -9.17 -10.40 11.19
C LYS A 180 -8.91 -11.80 10.65
N TYR A 181 -7.78 -12.36 10.99
CA TYR A 181 -7.50 -13.77 10.77
C TYR A 181 -8.12 -14.61 11.91
N LYS A 182 -8.55 -15.82 11.58
CA LYS A 182 -9.23 -16.71 12.56
C LYS A 182 -8.39 -17.00 13.80
N LYS A 183 -7.06 -17.10 13.62
CA LYS A 183 -6.09 -17.33 14.70
C LYS A 183 -5.18 -16.10 14.82
N ASN A 184 -4.99 -15.56 16.02
CA ASN A 184 -4.05 -14.47 16.20
C ASN A 184 -2.61 -14.99 16.06
N ILE A 185 -1.92 -14.55 15.00
CA ILE A 185 -0.51 -14.85 14.69
C ILE A 185 0.29 -13.55 14.50
N SER A 186 -0.16 -12.46 15.10
CA SER A 186 0.45 -11.14 15.00
C SER A 186 1.85 -11.02 15.60
N ASN A 187 2.29 -12.03 16.35
CA ASN A 187 3.65 -12.14 16.86
C ASN A 187 4.68 -12.53 15.77
N LEU A 188 4.22 -13.01 14.61
CA LEU A 188 5.08 -13.35 13.48
C LEU A 188 5.42 -12.12 12.64
N ARG A 189 6.61 -12.17 12.02
CA ARG A 189 7.07 -11.14 11.09
C ARG A 189 7.56 -11.80 9.80
N TRP A 190 6.97 -11.39 8.66
CA TRP A 190 7.25 -11.92 7.32
C TRP A 190 7.79 -10.85 6.35
N THR A 191 8.40 -9.79 6.91
CA THR A 191 8.99 -8.67 6.15
C THR A 191 10.43 -8.41 6.58
#